data_e9694787bd5909a72e7391caefe14221
#
_entry.id   e9694787bd5909a72e7391caefe14221
#
_cell.length_a   1.000
_cell.length_b   1.000
_cell.length_c   1.000
_cell.angle_alpha   90.00
_cell.angle_beta   90.00
_cell.angle_gamma   90.00
#
_symmetry.space_group_name_H-M   'P 1'
#
loop_
_entity.id
_entity.type
_entity.pdbx_description
1 polymer ?
#
loop_
_entity_poly.entity_id
_entity_poly.type
_entity_poly.pdbx_seq_one_letter_code
_entity_poly.pdbx_strand_id
1 'polypeptide(L)'
;MLYGGFARGRRRRGSPEEIEPADALLTLMRQGWGRENPAFRQIFTSLFIPGATAEQGQWFNELQQKTTSPENAVRIRRAVDDIDVIDLLPHVAVPTLVLHCRSDAVQPFEEGRTLAAGIRGARFVALEGHNHMILEGDPGWRRFLDEVKSFLRS
;
A
#
# COMPACT_ATOMS: atom_id res chain seq x y z
N MET A 1 13.66 -3.39 -5.17
CA MET A 1 12.93 -3.65 -3.90
C MET A 1 11.48 -3.23 -4.06
N LEU A 2 10.55 -4.02 -3.54
CA LEU A 2 9.12 -3.76 -3.49
C LEU A 2 8.68 -3.85 -2.02
N TYR A 3 7.93 -2.87 -1.53
CA TYR A 3 7.35 -2.86 -0.19
C TYR A 3 5.84 -2.59 -0.30
N GLY A 4 5.02 -3.41 0.37
CA GLY A 4 3.55 -3.28 0.34
C GLY A 4 2.94 -3.34 -1.06
N GLY A 5 3.66 -3.95 -2.02
CA GLY A 5 3.25 -4.02 -3.41
C GLY A 5 2.19 -5.10 -3.66
N PHE A 6 1.59 -5.05 -4.85
CA PHE A 6 0.59 -6.00 -5.30
C PHE A 6 0.76 -6.28 -6.80
N ALA A 7 0.34 -7.46 -7.22
CA ALA A 7 0.34 -7.86 -8.62
C ALA A 7 -0.98 -7.53 -9.32
N ARG A 8 -2.09 -7.56 -8.57
CA ARG A 8 -3.44 -7.24 -9.08
C ARG A 8 -4.15 -6.25 -8.19
N GLY A 9 -4.68 -5.21 -8.78
CA GLY A 9 -5.56 -4.24 -8.14
C GLY A 9 -6.88 -4.86 -7.69
N ARG A 10 -7.62 -4.19 -6.81
CA ARG A 10 -8.85 -4.73 -6.20
C ARG A 10 -9.89 -5.17 -7.22
N ARG A 11 -10.08 -4.44 -8.31
CA ARG A 11 -11.04 -4.79 -9.36
C ARG A 11 -10.62 -6.01 -10.17
N ARG A 12 -9.34 -6.37 -10.15
CA ARG A 12 -8.80 -7.53 -10.88
C ARG A 12 -8.72 -8.80 -10.05
N ARG A 13 -8.63 -8.66 -8.72
CA ARG A 13 -8.55 -9.80 -7.79
C ARG A 13 -9.82 -9.99 -6.96
N GLY A 14 -10.59 -8.91 -6.75
CA GLY A 14 -11.58 -8.83 -5.70
C GLY A 14 -12.86 -9.57 -5.99
N SER A 15 -13.43 -10.09 -4.94
CA SER A 15 -14.82 -10.49 -4.89
C SER A 15 -15.73 -9.24 -4.89
N PRO A 16 -17.04 -9.41 -5.16
CA PRO A 16 -18.00 -8.31 -5.04
C PRO A 16 -17.95 -7.60 -3.68
N GLU A 17 -17.69 -8.34 -2.59
CA GLU A 17 -17.59 -7.81 -1.23
C GLU A 17 -16.37 -6.88 -1.03
N GLU A 18 -15.31 -7.03 -1.83
CA GLU A 18 -14.16 -6.14 -1.83
C GLU A 18 -14.33 -4.92 -2.74
N ILE A 19 -15.10 -5.08 -3.82
CA ILE A 19 -15.32 -4.02 -4.82
C ILE A 19 -16.28 -2.96 -4.29
N GLU A 20 -17.38 -3.35 -3.65
CA GLU A 20 -18.40 -2.43 -3.15
C GLU A 20 -17.84 -1.39 -2.14
N PRO A 21 -17.08 -1.77 -1.10
CA PRO A 21 -16.42 -0.80 -0.21
C PRO A 21 -15.41 0.10 -0.94
N ALA A 22 -14.73 -0.41 -1.97
CA ALA A 22 -13.78 0.37 -2.75
C ALA A 22 -14.47 1.49 -3.55
N ASP A 23 -15.64 1.21 -4.11
CA ASP A 23 -16.45 2.22 -4.83
C ASP A 23 -17.04 3.28 -3.87
N ALA A 24 -17.46 2.88 -2.67
CA ALA A 24 -17.87 3.82 -1.62
C ALA A 24 -16.71 4.75 -1.22
N LEU A 25 -15.50 4.20 -1.14
CA LEU A 25 -14.29 4.96 -0.83
C LEU A 25 -13.98 6.01 -1.92
N LEU A 26 -14.17 5.71 -3.20
CA LEU A 26 -14.03 6.69 -4.30
C LEU A 26 -15.00 7.86 -4.15
N THR A 27 -16.22 7.60 -3.68
CA THR A 27 -17.20 8.66 -3.42
C THR A 27 -16.75 9.56 -2.28
N LEU A 28 -16.25 9.00 -1.19
CA LEU A 28 -15.69 9.75 -0.07
C LEU A 28 -14.48 10.60 -0.50
N MET A 29 -13.59 10.05 -1.33
CA MET A 29 -12.46 10.80 -1.89
C MET A 29 -12.93 12.02 -2.68
N ARG A 30 -13.90 11.84 -3.58
CA ARG A 30 -14.43 12.94 -4.39
C ARG A 30 -15.03 14.05 -3.55
N GLN A 31 -15.73 13.70 -2.47
CA GLN A 31 -16.47 14.63 -1.61
C GLN A 31 -15.57 15.34 -0.60
N GLY A 32 -14.51 14.69 -0.13
CA GLY A 32 -13.82 15.11 1.08
C GLY A 32 -12.31 15.37 0.96
N TRP A 33 -11.66 14.94 -0.12
CA TRP A 33 -10.17 14.99 -0.20
C TRP A 33 -9.60 16.39 -0.02
N GLY A 34 -10.18 17.40 -0.69
CA GLY A 34 -9.71 18.80 -0.64
C GLY A 34 -10.29 19.63 0.51
N ARG A 35 -11.18 19.09 1.35
CA ARG A 35 -11.82 19.86 2.41
C ARG A 35 -10.83 20.15 3.55
N GLU A 36 -11.04 21.28 4.26
CA GLU A 36 -10.25 21.61 5.46
C GLU A 36 -10.46 20.56 6.56
N ASN A 37 -11.71 20.15 6.82
CA ASN A 37 -12.01 19.09 7.78
C ASN A 37 -11.39 17.77 7.34
N PRO A 38 -10.47 17.15 8.14
CA PRO A 38 -9.75 15.95 7.75
C PRO A 38 -10.59 14.67 7.86
N ALA A 39 -11.84 14.70 8.29
CA ALA A 39 -12.63 13.49 8.59
C ALA A 39 -12.65 12.47 7.44
N PHE A 40 -12.76 12.92 6.19
CA PHE A 40 -12.75 12.03 5.04
C PHE A 40 -11.37 11.44 4.74
N ARG A 41 -10.29 12.23 4.95
CA ARG A 41 -8.91 11.76 4.77
C ARG A 41 -8.48 10.83 5.90
N GLN A 42 -9.04 11.01 7.09
CA GLN A 42 -8.78 10.16 8.24
C GLN A 42 -9.09 8.68 7.98
N ILE A 43 -10.05 8.39 7.11
CA ILE A 43 -10.35 7.01 6.68
C ILE A 43 -9.13 6.40 6.01
N PHE A 44 -8.48 7.13 5.09
CA PHE A 44 -7.25 6.66 4.41
C PHE A 44 -6.09 6.57 5.39
N THR A 45 -5.92 7.57 6.25
CA THR A 45 -4.90 7.55 7.30
C THR A 45 -5.02 6.30 8.16
N SER A 46 -6.24 5.95 8.56
CA SER A 46 -6.51 4.75 9.37
C SER A 46 -6.28 3.43 8.62
N LEU A 47 -6.30 3.44 7.29
CA LEU A 47 -5.93 2.29 6.47
C LEU A 47 -4.42 2.20 6.23
N PHE A 48 -3.78 3.35 5.93
CA PHE A 48 -2.36 3.38 5.57
C PHE A 48 -1.42 3.29 6.76
N ILE A 49 -1.76 3.95 7.86
CA ILE A 49 -0.95 4.01 9.08
C ILE A 49 -1.82 3.85 10.34
N PRO A 50 -2.52 2.71 10.51
CA PRO A 50 -3.42 2.51 11.65
C PRO A 50 -2.70 2.57 13.01
N GLY A 51 -1.40 2.29 13.06
CA GLY A 51 -0.55 2.38 14.26
C GLY A 51 0.10 3.74 14.49
N ALA A 52 -0.25 4.76 13.70
CA ALA A 52 0.34 6.09 13.82
C ALA A 52 -0.05 6.80 15.12
N THR A 53 0.87 7.64 15.63
CA THR A 53 0.53 8.61 16.67
C THR A 53 -0.45 9.66 16.12
N ALA A 54 -1.11 10.41 17.01
CA ALA A 54 -2.00 11.51 16.61
C ALA A 54 -1.29 12.53 15.71
N GLU A 55 -0.05 12.87 16.02
CA GLU A 55 0.78 13.80 15.23
C GLU A 55 1.10 13.24 13.84
N GLN A 56 1.50 11.99 13.74
CA GLN A 56 1.75 11.32 12.46
C GLN A 56 0.47 11.23 11.62
N GLY A 57 -0.68 10.94 12.24
CA GLY A 57 -1.97 10.92 11.57
C GLY A 57 -2.38 12.30 11.04
N GLN A 58 -2.19 13.35 11.82
CA GLN A 58 -2.43 14.72 11.38
C GLN A 58 -1.52 15.10 10.20
N TRP A 59 -0.23 14.84 10.32
CA TRP A 59 0.73 15.08 9.25
C TRP A 59 0.32 14.36 7.95
N PHE A 60 -0.08 13.10 8.04
CA PHE A 60 -0.49 12.33 6.87
C PHE A 60 -1.79 12.86 6.24
N ASN A 61 -2.76 13.31 7.06
CA ASN A 61 -3.96 13.98 6.59
C ASN A 61 -3.65 15.27 5.82
N GLU A 62 -2.71 16.09 6.31
CA GLU A 62 -2.27 17.31 5.63
C GLU A 62 -1.52 17.00 4.34
N LEU A 63 -0.64 15.99 4.37
CA LEU A 63 0.09 15.53 3.19
C LEU A 63 -0.88 15.12 2.08
N GLN A 64 -1.89 14.32 2.39
CA GLN A 64 -2.91 13.91 1.43
C GLN A 64 -3.60 15.12 0.77
N GLN A 65 -3.97 16.13 1.56
CA GLN A 65 -4.62 17.34 1.03
C GLN A 65 -3.72 18.13 0.07
N LYS A 66 -2.43 18.20 0.38
CA LYS A 66 -1.46 19.03 -0.36
C LYS A 66 -0.93 18.33 -1.62
N THR A 67 -1.00 17.01 -1.70
CA THR A 67 -0.35 16.25 -2.78
C THR A 67 -1.12 16.26 -4.08
N THR A 68 -2.45 16.34 -4.05
CA THR A 68 -3.26 16.26 -5.27
C THR A 68 -4.69 16.76 -5.09
N SER A 69 -5.37 17.08 -6.20
CA SER A 69 -6.79 17.44 -6.19
C SER A 69 -7.69 16.21 -5.97
N PRO A 70 -8.94 16.40 -5.49
CA PRO A 70 -9.92 15.32 -5.34
C PRO A 70 -10.13 14.50 -6.61
N GLU A 71 -10.25 15.16 -7.75
CA GLU A 71 -10.47 14.51 -9.06
C GLU A 71 -9.28 13.63 -9.43
N ASN A 72 -8.07 14.13 -9.19
CA ASN A 72 -6.85 13.41 -9.50
C ASN A 72 -6.63 12.24 -8.54
N ALA A 73 -6.93 12.42 -7.25
CA ALA A 73 -6.89 11.33 -6.27
C ALA A 73 -7.81 10.17 -6.68
N VAL A 74 -9.05 10.47 -7.10
CA VAL A 74 -10.01 9.47 -7.61
C VAL A 74 -9.49 8.78 -8.87
N ARG A 75 -8.89 9.55 -9.80
CA ARG A 75 -8.34 9.00 -11.04
C ARG A 75 -7.17 8.05 -10.78
N ILE A 76 -6.25 8.43 -9.90
CA ILE A 76 -5.13 7.60 -9.48
C ILE A 76 -5.65 6.33 -8.82
N ARG A 77 -6.59 6.44 -7.88
CA ARG A 77 -7.14 5.29 -7.19
C ARG A 77 -7.78 4.29 -8.14
N ARG A 78 -8.58 4.75 -9.11
CA ARG A 78 -9.16 3.89 -10.15
C ARG A 78 -8.09 3.17 -10.96
N ALA A 79 -7.07 3.90 -11.40
CA ALA A 79 -5.97 3.30 -12.14
C ALA A 79 -5.25 2.21 -11.32
N VAL A 80 -5.01 2.47 -10.03
CA VAL A 80 -4.41 1.48 -9.10
C VAL A 80 -5.30 0.24 -8.93
N ASP A 81 -6.62 0.42 -8.83
CA ASP A 81 -7.56 -0.69 -8.66
C ASP A 81 -7.67 -1.57 -9.93
N ASP A 82 -7.32 -1.05 -11.10
CA ASP A 82 -7.37 -1.77 -12.39
C ASP A 82 -6.02 -2.38 -12.82
N ILE A 83 -4.96 -2.19 -12.06
CA ILE A 83 -3.64 -2.79 -12.35
C ILE A 83 -3.75 -4.32 -12.39
N ASP A 84 -3.14 -4.93 -13.42
CA ASP A 84 -2.85 -6.35 -13.51
C ASP A 84 -1.50 -6.54 -14.19
N VAL A 85 -0.53 -7.06 -13.44
CA VAL A 85 0.84 -7.27 -13.92
C VAL A 85 1.30 -8.72 -13.73
N ILE A 86 0.37 -9.64 -13.50
CA ILE A 86 0.70 -11.07 -13.26
C ILE A 86 1.57 -11.63 -14.37
N ASP A 87 1.21 -11.40 -15.64
CA ASP A 87 1.92 -11.94 -16.79
C ASP A 87 3.30 -11.29 -17.00
N LEU A 88 3.58 -10.16 -16.35
CA LEU A 88 4.87 -9.47 -16.44
C LEU A 88 5.87 -9.97 -15.39
N LEU A 89 5.43 -10.61 -14.31
CA LEU A 89 6.30 -11.02 -13.20
C LEU A 89 7.43 -11.96 -13.64
N PRO A 90 7.20 -12.97 -14.52
CA PRO A 90 8.28 -13.84 -14.98
C PRO A 90 9.35 -13.14 -15.83
N HIS A 91 9.05 -11.95 -16.35
CA HIS A 91 9.97 -11.16 -17.18
C HIS A 91 10.84 -10.19 -16.37
N VAL A 92 10.62 -10.10 -15.05
CA VAL A 92 11.49 -9.30 -14.16
C VAL A 92 12.83 -10.02 -14.01
N ALA A 93 13.87 -9.45 -14.64
CA ALA A 93 15.21 -10.03 -14.71
C ALA A 93 16.21 -9.46 -13.67
N VAL A 94 15.78 -8.51 -12.86
CA VAL A 94 16.65 -7.87 -11.85
C VAL A 94 16.48 -8.51 -10.48
N PRO A 95 17.55 -8.55 -9.63
CA PRO A 95 17.42 -9.00 -8.26
C PRO A 95 16.28 -8.29 -7.55
N THR A 96 15.39 -9.05 -6.91
CA THR A 96 14.18 -8.48 -6.32
C THR A 96 14.02 -8.90 -4.86
N LEU A 97 13.81 -7.91 -3.99
CA LEU A 97 13.40 -8.08 -2.60
C LEU A 97 11.95 -7.59 -2.46
N VAL A 98 11.08 -8.46 -1.99
CA VAL A 98 9.69 -8.13 -1.66
C VAL A 98 9.51 -8.16 -0.15
N LEU A 99 9.06 -7.04 0.42
CA LEU A 99 8.74 -6.91 1.85
C LEU A 99 7.27 -6.56 2.00
N HIS A 100 6.59 -7.17 2.97
CA HIS A 100 5.17 -6.92 3.19
C HIS A 100 4.80 -7.09 4.67
N CYS A 101 4.02 -6.15 5.22
CA CYS A 101 3.47 -6.28 6.56
C CYS A 101 2.35 -7.33 6.60
N ARG A 102 2.37 -8.18 7.64
CA ARG A 102 1.39 -9.29 7.76
C ARG A 102 -0.06 -8.83 7.84
N SER A 103 -0.30 -7.72 8.51
CA SER A 103 -1.64 -7.20 8.76
C SER A 103 -1.90 -5.88 8.01
N ASP A 104 -1.27 -5.72 6.83
CA ASP A 104 -1.50 -4.57 5.95
C ASP A 104 -2.97 -4.49 5.53
N ALA A 105 -3.65 -3.40 5.89
CA ALA A 105 -5.07 -3.19 5.59
C ALA A 105 -5.34 -2.59 4.20
N VAL A 106 -4.30 -2.10 3.52
CA VAL A 106 -4.41 -1.51 2.17
C VAL A 106 -4.23 -2.56 1.09
N GLN A 107 -3.19 -3.40 1.23
CA GLN A 107 -2.90 -4.48 0.31
C GLN A 107 -2.79 -5.81 1.05
N PRO A 108 -3.53 -6.84 0.64
CA PRO A 108 -3.47 -8.15 1.26
C PRO A 108 -2.05 -8.73 1.24
N PHE A 109 -1.65 -9.36 2.32
CA PHE A 109 -0.35 -10.01 2.47
C PHE A 109 -0.05 -11.01 1.33
N GLU A 110 -1.08 -11.70 0.85
CA GLU A 110 -0.96 -12.66 -0.25
C GLU A 110 -0.53 -12.02 -1.58
N GLU A 111 -0.80 -10.73 -1.78
CA GLU A 111 -0.32 -10.03 -2.98
C GLU A 111 1.22 -9.89 -2.96
N GLY A 112 1.82 -9.64 -1.78
CA GLY A 112 3.27 -9.66 -1.63
C GLY A 112 3.88 -11.04 -1.91
N ARG A 113 3.21 -12.11 -1.47
CA ARG A 113 3.60 -13.50 -1.78
C ARG A 113 3.47 -13.81 -3.27
N THR A 114 2.41 -13.36 -3.90
CA THR A 114 2.17 -13.50 -5.34
C THR A 114 3.29 -12.84 -6.16
N LEU A 115 3.67 -11.60 -5.80
CA LEU A 115 4.81 -10.92 -6.42
C LEU A 115 6.09 -11.73 -6.31
N ALA A 116 6.42 -12.20 -5.11
CA ALA A 116 7.65 -12.96 -4.88
C ALA A 116 7.64 -14.33 -5.58
N ALA A 117 6.52 -15.00 -5.64
CA ALA A 117 6.39 -16.28 -6.34
C ALA A 117 6.47 -16.14 -7.86
N GLY A 118 5.96 -15.04 -8.42
CA GLY A 118 5.96 -14.79 -9.86
C GLY A 118 7.30 -14.27 -10.40
N ILE A 119 8.12 -13.64 -9.58
CA ILE A 119 9.42 -13.07 -9.98
C ILE A 119 10.53 -14.08 -9.68
N ARG A 120 11.23 -14.53 -10.72
CA ARG A 120 12.31 -15.52 -10.58
C ARG A 120 13.42 -15.02 -9.67
N GLY A 121 13.71 -15.78 -8.62
CA GLY A 121 14.79 -15.46 -7.68
C GLY A 121 14.46 -14.33 -6.72
N ALA A 122 13.22 -13.86 -6.66
CA ALA A 122 12.81 -12.88 -5.69
C ALA A 122 12.87 -13.45 -4.25
N ARG A 123 13.35 -12.64 -3.33
CA ARG A 123 13.35 -12.93 -1.89
C ARG A 123 12.13 -12.27 -1.25
N PHE A 124 11.35 -13.03 -0.48
CA PHE A 124 10.21 -12.54 0.26
C PHE A 124 10.53 -12.39 1.74
N VAL A 125 10.17 -11.25 2.34
CA VAL A 125 10.31 -10.99 3.76
C VAL A 125 8.98 -10.50 4.34
N ALA A 126 8.42 -11.29 5.24
CA ALA A 126 7.28 -10.89 6.03
C ALA A 126 7.73 -10.00 7.19
N LEU A 127 7.09 -8.85 7.34
CA LEU A 127 7.33 -7.92 8.45
C LEU A 127 6.17 -7.96 9.44
N GLU A 128 6.49 -7.89 10.71
CA GLU A 128 5.47 -7.74 11.76
C GLU A 128 4.97 -6.28 11.75
N GLY A 129 3.65 -6.10 11.84
CA GLY A 129 3.01 -4.79 11.82
C GLY A 129 1.77 -4.77 10.95
N HIS A 130 1.09 -3.62 10.97
CA HIS A 130 -0.17 -3.39 10.27
C HIS A 130 -0.17 -2.10 9.43
N ASN A 131 0.90 -1.30 9.51
CA ASN A 131 1.03 -0.10 8.69
C ASN A 131 1.41 -0.48 7.24
N HIS A 132 0.65 0.05 6.28
CA HIS A 132 1.01 -0.03 4.87
C HIS A 132 2.24 0.84 4.56
N MET A 133 2.35 2.00 5.19
CA MET A 133 3.56 2.81 5.20
C MET A 133 4.31 2.54 6.50
N ILE A 134 5.46 1.87 6.40
CA ILE A 134 6.25 1.52 7.58
C ILE A 134 6.79 2.77 8.27
N LEU A 135 6.63 2.84 9.59
CA LEU A 135 7.09 3.94 10.43
C LEU A 135 8.22 3.45 11.35
N GLU A 136 9.06 4.37 11.83
CA GLU A 136 10.21 4.05 12.70
C GLU A 136 9.82 3.29 13.98
N GLY A 137 8.63 3.55 14.51
CA GLY A 137 8.09 2.88 15.70
C GLY A 137 7.46 1.51 15.44
N ASP A 138 7.39 1.04 14.19
CA ASP A 138 6.75 -0.22 13.85
C ASP A 138 7.57 -1.44 14.32
N PRO A 139 6.91 -2.54 14.74
CA PRO A 139 7.60 -3.77 15.12
C PRO A 139 8.54 -4.31 14.03
N GLY A 140 8.16 -4.14 12.76
CA GLY A 140 8.94 -4.57 11.60
C GLY A 140 10.07 -3.63 11.19
N TRP A 141 10.19 -2.42 11.76
CA TRP A 141 11.10 -1.38 11.29
C TRP A 141 12.58 -1.80 11.25
N ARG A 142 13.10 -2.37 12.33
CA ARG A 142 14.50 -2.82 12.38
C ARG A 142 14.78 -3.89 11.34
N ARG A 143 13.91 -4.89 11.25
CA ARG A 143 14.02 -5.96 10.25
C ARG A 143 13.96 -5.41 8.82
N PHE A 144 13.06 -4.46 8.56
CA PHE A 144 12.99 -3.77 7.27
C PHE A 144 14.35 -3.14 6.90
N LEU A 145 14.95 -2.36 7.80
CA LEU A 145 16.23 -1.72 7.55
C LEU A 145 17.37 -2.74 7.31
N ASP A 146 17.44 -3.79 8.10
CA ASP A 146 18.49 -4.81 7.99
C ASP A 146 18.39 -5.57 6.67
N GLU A 147 17.19 -5.95 6.26
CA GLU A 147 16.94 -6.65 5.00
C GLU A 147 17.24 -5.76 3.77
N VAL A 148 16.86 -4.48 3.82
CA VAL A 148 17.18 -3.51 2.77
C VAL A 148 18.68 -3.28 2.67
N LYS A 149 19.38 -3.05 3.79
CA LYS A 149 20.83 -2.87 3.81
C LYS A 149 21.56 -4.12 3.29
N SER A 150 21.12 -5.30 3.68
CA SER A 150 21.67 -6.56 3.20
C SER A 150 21.49 -6.71 1.69
N PHE A 151 20.29 -6.43 1.19
CA PHE A 151 19.96 -6.53 -0.23
C PHE A 151 20.74 -5.54 -1.11
N LEU A 152 20.99 -4.33 -0.62
CA LEU A 152 21.75 -3.31 -1.37
C LEU A 152 23.26 -3.58 -1.42
N ARG A 153 23.76 -4.52 -0.58
CA ARG A 153 25.18 -4.91 -0.55
C ARG A 153 25.46 -6.21 -1.32
N SER A 154 24.42 -6.91 -1.72
CA SER A 154 24.51 -8.17 -2.50
C SER A 154 24.56 -7.88 -3.98
#